data_1226c21bbda285e2363b9ce9946c4574
#
_entry.id   1226c21bbda285e2363b9ce9946c4574
#
_cell.length_a   1.000
_cell.length_b   1.000
_cell.length_c   1.000
_cell.angle_alpha   90.00
_cell.angle_beta   90.00
_cell.angle_gamma   90.00
#
_symmetry.space_group_name_H-M   'P 1'
#
loop_
_entity.id
_entity.type
_entity.pdbx_description
1 polymer ?
#
loop_
_entity_poly.entity_id
_entity_poly.type
_entity_poly.pdbx_seq_one_letter_code
_entity_poly.pdbx_strand_id
1 'polypeptide(L)'
;MAALQHIHIPNYSAILLRRTYKDLSLPDAIMDRARRWLQGTTEARWNGDRREFRWANGSTLVFGHLENENDKYRYQGAAFQYIGFDELTQFSETQYMFLTSRLRRLKAFEATPRMRAASNPNGLGHDWVYNRFIPKIDERTGKLIIPRDKTGEARLFVPAKLTDNPHLDQEEYMRSLNELDDVLRAQLVEGSWTITPSGDFFNPESLTRYIDDLDWEEYRWVRYWDLAATEAKQGRDPDYTAGALVGRSVKTGLTVIADMQRVRERPDKIEALIARCAAEDPRGTAIRMEQEGGASGVMAIDHYSRKILYGYDFKGARVTGAKDVRARAFAAQANKGNVYLVRALWNSSLVSECYSFPKGAHDDQVDAISGAVNELARLYVAGSASVPATVGSHRVGSTYDIQRPRLLARG
;
A
#
# COMPACT_ATOMS: atom_id res chain seq x y z
N MET A 1 17.15 17.31 18.24
CA MET A 1 17.02 17.36 19.72
C MET A 1 16.74 15.99 20.33
N ALA A 2 15.76 15.20 19.90
CA ALA A 2 15.44 13.90 20.55
C ALA A 2 16.62 12.91 20.59
N ALA A 3 17.47 12.85 19.56
CA ALA A 3 18.68 12.03 19.54
C ALA A 3 19.75 12.42 20.56
N LEU A 4 19.69 13.64 21.06
CA LEU A 4 20.66 14.16 22.03
C LEU A 4 20.16 14.06 23.48
N GLN A 5 18.92 13.65 23.70
CA GLN A 5 18.25 13.66 25.00
C GLN A 5 19.06 12.93 26.10
N HIS A 6 19.78 11.87 25.72
CA HIS A 6 20.51 11.03 26.65
C HIS A 6 22.04 11.02 26.43
N ILE A 7 22.55 12.05 25.77
CA ILE A 7 23.99 12.16 25.42
C ILE A 7 24.91 12.22 26.66
N HIS A 8 24.38 12.58 27.81
CA HIS A 8 25.10 12.63 29.11
C HIS A 8 25.36 11.22 29.65
N ILE A 9 24.67 10.20 29.17
CA ILE A 9 24.85 8.79 29.62
C ILE A 9 26.06 8.20 28.91
N PRO A 10 27.06 7.67 29.64
CA PRO A 10 28.28 7.11 29.03
C PRO A 10 27.97 6.01 27.99
N ASN A 11 28.67 6.08 26.83
CA ASN A 11 28.54 5.17 25.72
C ASN A 11 27.15 5.14 25.08
N TYR A 12 26.30 6.13 25.29
CA TYR A 12 25.06 6.29 24.55
C TYR A 12 25.34 6.45 23.06
N SER A 13 24.60 5.74 22.21
CA SER A 13 24.75 5.82 20.76
C SER A 13 23.41 6.10 20.08
N ALA A 14 23.36 7.17 19.32
CA ALA A 14 22.23 7.54 18.50
C ALA A 14 22.62 7.54 17.02
N ILE A 15 21.67 7.16 16.15
CA ILE A 15 21.83 7.28 14.70
C ILE A 15 20.65 8.04 14.11
N LEU A 16 20.95 8.92 13.15
CA LEU A 16 19.98 9.60 12.30
C LEU A 16 20.19 9.16 10.86
N LEU A 17 19.11 8.76 10.20
CA LEU A 17 19.12 8.13 8.88
C LEU A 17 18.36 8.97 7.86
N ARG A 18 18.93 9.11 6.67
CA ARG A 18 18.29 9.60 5.46
C ARG A 18 18.46 8.58 4.32
N ARG A 19 17.69 8.71 3.24
CA ARG A 19 17.77 7.78 2.11
C ARG A 19 19.15 7.73 1.50
N THR A 20 19.71 8.90 1.15
CA THR A 20 21.05 8.99 0.55
C THR A 20 21.99 9.84 1.42
N TYR A 21 23.29 9.65 1.19
CA TYR A 21 24.27 10.52 1.83
C TYR A 21 24.15 11.97 1.34
N LYS A 22 23.80 12.15 0.09
CA LYS A 22 23.62 13.47 -0.50
C LYS A 22 22.52 14.24 0.22
N ASP A 23 21.39 13.58 0.53
CA ASP A 23 20.27 14.18 1.26
C ASP A 23 20.65 14.58 2.69
N LEU A 24 21.56 13.83 3.35
CA LEU A 24 22.08 14.18 4.67
C LEU A 24 22.88 15.48 4.67
N SER A 25 23.58 15.75 3.57
CA SER A 25 24.58 16.83 3.46
C SER A 25 24.08 18.10 2.75
N LEU A 26 22.83 18.11 2.29
CA LEU A 26 22.24 19.31 1.70
C LEU A 26 22.24 20.48 2.69
N PRO A 27 22.28 21.73 2.20
CA PRO A 27 22.08 22.89 3.05
C PRO A 27 20.82 22.77 3.89
N ASP A 28 20.91 23.08 5.17
CA ASP A 28 19.84 22.99 6.16
C ASP A 28 19.29 21.57 6.43
N ALA A 29 19.88 20.53 5.82
CA ALA A 29 19.57 19.14 6.13
C ALA A 29 20.06 18.75 7.53
N ILE A 30 19.65 17.56 7.98
CA ILE A 30 19.80 17.10 9.36
C ILE A 30 21.26 17.09 9.84
N MET A 31 22.22 16.73 8.98
CA MET A 31 23.65 16.72 9.32
C MET A 31 24.22 18.14 9.36
N ASP A 32 23.84 19.00 8.41
CA ASP A 32 24.25 20.39 8.36
C ASP A 32 23.75 21.18 9.58
N ARG A 33 22.48 21.02 9.94
CA ARG A 33 21.91 21.60 11.17
C ARG A 33 22.64 21.12 12.43
N ALA A 34 22.90 19.82 12.53
CA ALA A 34 23.62 19.28 13.68
C ALA A 34 25.02 19.84 13.77
N ARG A 35 25.73 20.03 12.67
CA ARG A 35 27.06 20.66 12.66
C ARG A 35 26.98 22.11 13.15
N ARG A 36 26.05 22.91 12.67
CA ARG A 36 25.86 24.30 13.12
C ARG A 36 25.54 24.38 14.62
N TRP A 37 24.77 23.43 15.16
CA TRP A 37 24.37 23.45 16.58
C TRP A 37 25.45 22.92 17.53
N LEU A 38 26.23 21.94 17.11
CA LEU A 38 27.14 21.22 18.00
C LEU A 38 28.59 21.61 17.81
N GLN A 39 29.00 22.04 16.62
CA GLN A 39 30.40 22.38 16.33
C GLN A 39 30.77 23.71 16.98
N GLY A 40 31.76 23.67 17.84
CA GLY A 40 32.26 24.86 18.57
C GLY A 40 31.42 25.35 19.77
N THR A 41 30.24 24.72 19.99
CA THR A 41 29.33 25.12 21.08
C THR A 41 29.21 24.05 22.18
N THR A 42 29.74 22.85 21.95
CA THR A 42 29.68 21.72 22.88
C THR A 42 31.03 21.01 22.95
N GLU A 43 31.20 20.07 23.90
CA GLU A 43 32.35 19.17 23.97
C GLU A 43 32.37 18.08 22.88
N ALA A 44 31.42 18.14 21.97
CA ALA A 44 31.30 17.19 20.88
C ALA A 44 32.39 17.41 19.82
N ARG A 45 33.10 16.38 19.46
CA ARG A 45 34.10 16.38 18.38
C ARG A 45 33.51 15.75 17.13
N TRP A 46 33.57 16.48 16.03
CA TRP A 46 33.16 15.97 14.71
C TRP A 46 34.24 15.09 14.08
N ASN A 47 33.84 13.92 13.64
CA ASN A 47 34.66 13.04 12.79
C ASN A 47 34.02 12.94 11.41
N GLY A 48 34.63 13.50 10.37
CA GLY A 48 34.11 13.54 9.01
C GLY A 48 34.12 12.20 8.33
N ASP A 49 35.11 11.35 8.59
CA ASP A 49 35.21 10.01 7.96
C ASP A 49 34.12 9.08 8.45
N ARG A 50 33.84 9.12 9.73
CA ARG A 50 32.79 8.31 10.37
C ARG A 50 31.43 8.98 10.34
N ARG A 51 31.37 10.26 10.00
CA ARG A 51 30.13 11.06 10.00
C ARG A 51 29.43 11.02 11.35
N GLU A 52 30.19 11.27 12.41
CA GLU A 52 29.69 11.21 13.78
C GLU A 52 30.19 12.36 14.62
N PHE A 53 29.37 12.77 15.55
CA PHE A 53 29.83 13.51 16.73
C PHE A 53 30.14 12.51 17.83
N ARG A 54 31.27 12.78 18.56
CA ARG A 54 31.69 11.97 19.70
C ARG A 54 31.99 12.87 20.88
N TRP A 55 31.50 12.50 22.06
CA TRP A 55 31.72 13.15 23.34
C TRP A 55 32.79 12.42 24.14
N ALA A 56 33.36 13.15 25.14
CA ALA A 56 34.41 12.61 26.02
C ALA A 56 33.94 11.37 26.83
N ASN A 57 32.65 11.28 27.14
CA ASN A 57 32.05 10.15 27.85
C ASN A 57 31.80 8.92 26.97
N GLY A 58 32.27 8.93 25.72
CA GLY A 58 32.08 7.84 24.76
C GLY A 58 30.75 7.86 23.97
N SER A 59 29.86 8.80 24.26
CA SER A 59 28.60 8.91 23.54
C SER A 59 28.80 9.36 22.10
N THR A 60 27.91 8.94 21.22
CA THR A 60 28.00 9.22 19.77
C THR A 60 26.65 9.60 19.17
N LEU A 61 26.68 10.51 18.20
CA LEU A 61 25.60 10.78 17.27
C LEU A 61 26.10 10.52 15.86
N VAL A 62 25.60 9.46 15.23
CA VAL A 62 26.00 8.98 13.91
C VAL A 62 25.00 9.43 12.85
N PHE A 63 25.49 9.77 11.65
CA PHE A 63 24.66 10.05 10.47
C PHE A 63 24.84 8.96 9.45
N GLY A 64 23.77 8.26 9.15
CA GLY A 64 23.76 7.11 8.26
C GLY A 64 22.79 7.23 7.09
N HIS A 65 22.94 6.36 6.11
CA HIS A 65 22.03 6.30 4.96
C HIS A 65 21.78 4.85 4.56
N LEU A 66 20.66 4.63 3.83
CA LEU A 66 20.21 3.34 3.33
C LEU A 66 19.68 3.55 1.91
N GLU A 67 20.58 3.73 0.95
CA GLU A 67 20.22 4.00 -0.45
C GLU A 67 19.69 2.74 -1.13
N ASN A 68 20.37 1.60 -0.89
CA ASN A 68 20.01 0.31 -1.43
C ASN A 68 19.51 -0.64 -0.34
N GLU A 69 18.78 -1.67 -0.74
CA GLU A 69 18.20 -2.64 0.20
C GLU A 69 19.27 -3.34 1.06
N ASN A 70 20.45 -3.60 0.50
CA ASN A 70 21.55 -4.25 1.20
C ASN A 70 22.31 -3.33 2.15
N ASP A 71 22.12 -2.02 2.08
CA ASP A 71 22.85 -1.07 2.93
C ASP A 71 22.52 -1.26 4.42
N LYS A 72 21.38 -1.86 4.73
CA LYS A 72 21.02 -2.22 6.11
C LYS A 72 22.06 -3.13 6.77
N TYR A 73 22.76 -3.98 6.01
CA TYR A 73 23.79 -4.87 6.55
C TYR A 73 25.06 -4.15 7.00
N ARG A 74 25.30 -2.89 6.58
CA ARG A 74 26.39 -2.04 7.12
C ARG A 74 26.26 -1.83 8.62
N TYR A 75 25.04 -1.90 9.14
CA TYR A 75 24.71 -1.75 10.57
C TYR A 75 24.65 -3.10 11.31
N GLN A 76 25.01 -4.19 10.64
CA GLN A 76 25.08 -5.51 11.27
C GLN A 76 26.18 -5.47 12.36
N GLY A 77 25.84 -5.81 13.59
CA GLY A 77 26.75 -5.70 14.72
C GLY A 77 26.69 -4.37 15.50
N ALA A 78 26.13 -3.31 14.91
CA ALA A 78 25.93 -2.05 15.65
C ALA A 78 24.80 -2.19 16.71
N ALA A 79 24.88 -1.32 17.72
CA ALA A 79 23.85 -1.21 18.76
C ALA A 79 23.60 0.28 19.05
N PHE A 80 22.33 0.68 19.00
CA PHE A 80 21.92 2.06 19.24
C PHE A 80 20.84 2.09 20.32
N GLN A 81 20.82 3.16 21.11
CA GLN A 81 19.76 3.44 22.07
C GLN A 81 18.70 4.39 21.48
N TYR A 82 19.06 5.06 20.40
CA TYR A 82 18.13 5.87 19.62
C TYR A 82 18.38 5.69 18.12
N ILE A 83 17.31 5.46 17.38
CA ILE A 83 17.33 5.41 15.91
C ILE A 83 16.28 6.41 15.41
N GLY A 84 16.71 7.36 14.60
CA GLY A 84 15.84 8.35 13.96
C GLY A 84 15.85 8.20 12.46
N PHE A 85 14.69 8.07 11.85
CA PHE A 85 14.51 8.15 10.41
C PHE A 85 13.96 9.52 10.02
N ASP A 86 14.61 10.16 9.10
CA ASP A 86 14.10 11.36 8.45
C ASP A 86 13.60 10.99 7.06
N GLU A 87 12.38 11.43 6.71
CA GLU A 87 11.64 10.99 5.52
C GLU A 87 11.44 9.47 5.46
N LEU A 88 10.73 8.93 6.44
CA LEU A 88 10.54 7.48 6.60
C LEU A 88 9.94 6.81 5.37
N THR A 89 9.04 7.49 4.65
CA THR A 89 8.42 6.97 3.42
C THR A 89 9.40 6.76 2.26
N GLN A 90 10.64 7.21 2.37
CA GLN A 90 11.68 6.92 1.39
C GLN A 90 12.37 5.57 1.63
N PHE A 91 12.10 4.88 2.74
CA PHE A 91 12.71 3.60 3.09
C PHE A 91 11.75 2.44 2.87
N SER A 92 12.32 1.26 2.62
CA SER A 92 11.53 0.03 2.61
C SER A 92 11.18 -0.44 4.02
N GLU A 93 10.10 -1.20 4.18
CA GLU A 93 9.74 -1.79 5.47
C GLU A 93 10.84 -2.72 5.98
N THR A 94 11.51 -3.45 5.10
CA THR A 94 12.59 -4.37 5.47
C THR A 94 13.81 -3.64 6.03
N GLN A 95 14.17 -2.49 5.49
CA GLN A 95 15.22 -1.63 6.05
C GLN A 95 14.86 -1.15 7.45
N TYR A 96 13.63 -0.66 7.63
CA TYR A 96 13.13 -0.22 8.94
C TYR A 96 13.14 -1.37 9.96
N MET A 97 12.59 -2.53 9.60
CA MET A 97 12.51 -3.71 10.47
C MET A 97 13.89 -4.25 10.85
N PHE A 98 14.86 -4.23 9.92
CA PHE A 98 16.23 -4.62 10.23
C PHE A 98 16.84 -3.72 11.30
N LEU A 99 16.67 -2.40 11.17
CA LEU A 99 17.21 -1.44 12.14
C LEU A 99 16.53 -1.56 13.52
N THR A 100 15.29 -2.00 13.59
CA THR A 100 14.62 -2.31 14.87
C THR A 100 15.42 -3.33 15.69
N SER A 101 16.04 -4.32 15.04
CA SER A 101 16.89 -5.31 15.72
C SER A 101 18.23 -4.74 16.21
N ARG A 102 18.58 -3.54 15.81
CA ARG A 102 19.79 -2.81 16.27
C ARG A 102 19.50 -1.92 17.47
N LEU A 103 18.23 -1.74 17.82
CA LEU A 103 17.82 -0.99 18.99
C LEU A 103 18.08 -1.84 20.25
N ARG A 104 19.08 -1.46 21.06
CA ARG A 104 19.52 -2.25 22.21
C ARG A 104 19.67 -1.38 23.45
N ARG A 105 19.25 -1.93 24.59
CA ARG A 105 19.44 -1.28 25.88
C ARG A 105 20.83 -1.57 26.43
N LEU A 106 21.56 -0.53 26.83
CA LEU A 106 22.76 -0.68 27.63
C LEU A 106 22.37 -0.96 29.10
N LYS A 107 23.18 -1.73 29.82
CA LYS A 107 22.91 -2.06 31.24
C LYS A 107 22.76 -0.80 32.12
N ALA A 108 23.55 0.21 31.84
CA ALA A 108 23.52 1.51 32.54
C ALA A 108 22.50 2.51 32.01
N PHE A 109 21.72 2.13 30.96
CA PHE A 109 20.72 2.98 30.33
C PHE A 109 19.35 2.74 30.93
N GLU A 110 18.94 3.59 31.86
CA GLU A 110 17.65 3.46 32.55
C GLU A 110 16.46 3.77 31.64
N ALA A 111 16.62 4.67 30.65
CA ALA A 111 15.57 4.98 29.73
C ALA A 111 15.34 3.88 28.69
N THR A 112 14.12 3.77 28.19
CA THR A 112 13.77 2.83 27.11
C THR A 112 14.40 3.28 25.79
N PRO A 113 15.14 2.40 25.08
CA PRO A 113 15.61 2.69 23.72
C PRO A 113 14.43 3.04 22.80
N ARG A 114 14.63 4.01 21.92
CA ARG A 114 13.52 4.53 21.09
C ARG A 114 13.88 4.60 19.63
N MET A 115 12.88 4.29 18.81
CA MET A 115 12.89 4.55 17.38
C MET A 115 11.84 5.62 17.07
N ARG A 116 12.25 6.66 16.35
CA ARG A 116 11.35 7.74 15.91
C ARG A 116 11.55 8.02 14.44
N ALA A 117 10.53 8.54 13.82
CA ALA A 117 10.59 8.94 12.42
C ALA A 117 9.84 10.25 12.20
N ALA A 118 10.30 11.00 11.21
CA ALA A 118 9.57 12.11 10.61
C ALA A 118 9.33 11.76 9.14
N SER A 119 8.20 12.13 8.60
CA SER A 119 7.89 11.89 7.17
C SER A 119 6.71 12.71 6.70
N ASN A 120 6.73 13.03 5.42
CA ASN A 120 5.56 13.43 4.68
C ASN A 120 4.84 12.20 4.10
N PRO A 121 3.53 12.29 3.78
CA PRO A 121 2.75 11.15 3.28
C PRO A 121 2.98 10.80 1.81
N ASN A 122 4.20 10.95 1.30
CA ASN A 122 4.57 10.57 -0.07
C ASN A 122 5.81 9.69 -0.09
N GLY A 123 6.10 9.01 -1.21
CA GLY A 123 7.30 8.19 -1.40
C GLY A 123 7.00 6.70 -1.46
N LEU A 124 8.03 5.92 -1.80
CA LEU A 124 7.95 4.47 -2.04
C LEU A 124 7.40 3.67 -0.84
N GLY A 125 7.65 4.15 0.37
CA GLY A 125 7.21 3.49 1.60
C GLY A 125 5.86 3.98 2.14
N HIS A 126 5.11 4.80 1.39
CA HIS A 126 3.84 5.37 1.84
C HIS A 126 2.92 4.30 2.46
N ASP A 127 2.66 3.22 1.74
CA ASP A 127 1.69 2.21 2.12
C ASP A 127 2.06 1.48 3.41
N TRP A 128 3.33 1.07 3.56
CA TRP A 128 3.73 0.37 4.77
C TRP A 128 3.77 1.30 5.99
N VAL A 129 4.15 2.58 5.81
CA VAL A 129 4.12 3.60 6.89
C VAL A 129 2.68 3.89 7.28
N TYR A 130 1.79 4.10 6.31
CA TYR A 130 0.36 4.27 6.52
C TYR A 130 -0.23 3.11 7.33
N ASN A 131 -0.01 1.87 6.86
CA ASN A 131 -0.55 0.68 7.51
C ASN A 131 0.03 0.44 8.91
N ARG A 132 1.26 0.88 9.15
CA ARG A 132 1.97 0.63 10.39
C ARG A 132 1.71 1.65 11.48
N PHE A 133 1.50 2.92 11.13
CA PHE A 133 1.50 4.02 12.09
C PHE A 133 0.23 4.85 12.10
N ILE A 134 -0.47 4.97 10.96
CA ILE A 134 -1.59 5.90 10.87
C ILE A 134 -2.85 5.24 11.45
N PRO A 135 -3.52 5.88 12.42
CA PRO A 135 -4.80 5.42 12.94
C PRO A 135 -5.86 5.38 11.83
N LYS A 136 -6.71 4.36 11.85
CA LYS A 136 -7.79 4.15 10.89
C LYS A 136 -9.13 4.16 11.60
N ILE A 137 -10.17 4.54 10.89
CA ILE A 137 -11.53 4.39 11.37
C ILE A 137 -12.06 3.04 10.88
N ASP A 138 -12.55 2.21 11.78
CA ASP A 138 -13.30 1.00 11.43
C ASP A 138 -14.64 1.43 10.82
N GLU A 139 -14.81 1.21 9.54
CA GLU A 139 -15.99 1.67 8.79
C GLU A 139 -17.30 1.03 9.29
N ARG A 140 -17.22 -0.18 9.87
CA ARG A 140 -18.38 -0.89 10.41
C ARG A 140 -18.81 -0.36 11.77
N THR A 141 -17.86 0.02 12.62
CA THR A 141 -18.12 0.38 14.03
C THR A 141 -17.94 1.86 14.32
N GLY A 142 -17.36 2.63 13.38
CA GLY A 142 -16.95 4.03 13.58
C GLY A 142 -15.82 4.23 14.59
N LYS A 143 -15.22 3.16 15.10
CA LYS A 143 -14.18 3.23 16.14
C LYS A 143 -12.81 3.47 15.54
N LEU A 144 -11.98 4.24 16.26
CA LEU A 144 -10.59 4.47 15.91
C LEU A 144 -9.76 3.22 16.21
N ILE A 145 -9.12 2.67 15.18
CA ILE A 145 -8.15 1.58 15.27
C ILE A 145 -6.75 2.20 15.32
N ILE A 146 -6.09 2.07 16.47
CA ILE A 146 -4.70 2.49 16.65
C ILE A 146 -3.82 1.30 16.32
N PRO A 147 -2.87 1.42 15.36
CA PRO A 147 -1.94 0.35 15.04
C PRO A 147 -1.13 -0.07 16.27
N ARG A 148 -0.97 -1.38 16.44
CA ARG A 148 -0.19 -1.97 17.54
C ARG A 148 0.92 -2.85 16.99
N ASP A 149 1.96 -3.03 17.78
CA ASP A 149 3.01 -3.97 17.46
C ASP A 149 2.61 -5.42 17.83
N LYS A 150 3.54 -6.36 17.61
CA LYS A 150 3.31 -7.79 17.93
C LYS A 150 3.17 -8.07 19.43
N THR A 151 3.58 -7.13 20.30
CA THR A 151 3.45 -7.22 21.77
C THR A 151 2.16 -6.58 22.26
N GLY A 152 1.39 -5.95 21.36
CA GLY A 152 0.16 -5.23 21.68
C GLY A 152 0.36 -3.77 22.07
N GLU A 153 1.59 -3.26 22.03
CA GLU A 153 1.87 -1.85 22.33
C GLU A 153 1.45 -0.93 21.17
N ALA A 154 0.81 0.18 21.51
CA ALA A 154 0.35 1.17 20.54
C ALA A 154 1.53 1.90 19.89
N ARG A 155 1.46 2.10 18.58
CA ARG A 155 2.38 2.96 17.84
C ARG A 155 1.84 4.37 17.84
N LEU A 156 2.64 5.31 18.33
CA LEU A 156 2.25 6.69 18.41
C LEU A 156 2.46 7.40 17.07
N PHE A 157 1.39 7.95 16.52
CA PHE A 157 1.42 8.88 15.41
C PHE A 157 1.09 10.29 15.93
N VAL A 158 1.92 11.26 15.57
CA VAL A 158 1.70 12.67 15.89
C VAL A 158 1.53 13.40 14.56
N PRO A 159 0.29 13.78 14.19
CA PRO A 159 0.06 14.57 12.99
C PRO A 159 0.69 15.94 13.15
N ALA A 160 1.19 16.51 12.05
CA ALA A 160 1.69 17.88 11.98
C ALA A 160 1.21 18.50 10.66
N LYS A 161 0.73 19.72 10.74
CA LYS A 161 0.31 20.54 9.59
C LYS A 161 1.29 21.70 9.40
N LEU A 162 1.28 22.26 8.22
CA LEU A 162 2.04 23.47 7.93
C LEU A 162 1.74 24.59 8.93
N THR A 163 0.48 24.76 9.28
CA THR A 163 -0.01 25.78 10.22
C THR A 163 0.49 25.61 11.66
N ASP A 164 1.00 24.42 12.01
CA ASP A 164 1.52 24.15 13.35
C ASP A 164 2.96 24.68 13.53
N ASN A 165 3.62 25.14 12.45
CA ASN A 165 4.97 25.68 12.51
C ASN A 165 4.97 27.22 12.64
N PRO A 166 5.22 27.78 13.83
CA PRO A 166 5.22 29.23 14.05
C PRO A 166 6.44 29.95 13.48
N HIS A 167 7.47 29.21 13.03
CA HIS A 167 8.74 29.77 12.55
C HIS A 167 8.81 29.88 11.03
N LEU A 168 7.76 29.44 10.33
CA LEU A 168 7.69 29.46 8.88
C LEU A 168 6.86 30.65 8.42
N ASP A 169 7.34 31.40 7.41
CA ASP A 169 6.49 32.33 6.67
C ASP A 169 5.48 31.51 5.84
N GLN A 170 4.30 31.36 6.44
CA GLN A 170 3.26 30.50 5.87
C GLN A 170 2.70 31.05 4.55
N GLU A 171 2.64 32.38 4.39
CA GLU A 171 2.12 32.99 3.17
C GLU A 171 3.06 32.80 2.00
N GLU A 172 4.35 33.04 2.19
CA GLU A 172 5.35 32.81 1.14
C GLU A 172 5.45 31.35 0.77
N TYR A 173 5.46 30.46 1.76
CA TYR A 173 5.53 29.03 1.53
C TYR A 173 4.26 28.50 0.83
N MET A 174 3.09 28.97 1.22
CA MET A 174 1.83 28.61 0.52
C MET A 174 1.81 29.06 -0.94
N ARG A 175 2.40 30.22 -1.27
CA ARG A 175 2.53 30.65 -2.67
C ARG A 175 3.38 29.69 -3.48
N SER A 176 4.50 29.23 -2.94
CA SER A 176 5.35 28.23 -3.61
C SER A 176 4.67 26.88 -3.76
N LEU A 177 3.80 26.47 -2.82
CA LEU A 177 3.04 25.22 -2.89
C LEU A 177 1.84 25.29 -3.85
N ASN A 178 1.34 26.47 -4.19
CA ASN A 178 0.25 26.64 -5.15
C ASN A 178 0.64 26.27 -6.60
N GLU A 179 1.94 26.21 -6.88
CA GLU A 179 2.46 25.72 -8.18
C GLU A 179 2.50 24.18 -8.27
N LEU A 180 2.27 23.48 -7.15
CA LEU A 180 2.24 22.03 -7.10
C LEU A 180 0.85 21.50 -7.45
N ASP A 181 0.78 20.25 -7.90
CA ASP A 181 -0.49 19.56 -8.06
C ASP A 181 -1.26 19.46 -6.73
N ASP A 182 -2.59 19.39 -6.81
CA ASP A 182 -3.48 19.46 -5.64
C ASP A 182 -3.20 18.38 -4.59
N VAL A 183 -2.73 17.23 -5.03
CA VAL A 183 -2.44 16.09 -4.14
C VAL A 183 -1.15 16.32 -3.35
N LEU A 184 -0.08 16.68 -4.05
CA LEU A 184 1.18 16.97 -3.40
C LEU A 184 1.02 18.16 -2.45
N ARG A 185 0.23 19.15 -2.85
CA ARG A 185 -0.13 20.28 -2.00
C ARG A 185 -0.87 19.84 -0.75
N ALA A 186 -1.91 18.99 -0.85
CA ALA A 186 -2.66 18.50 0.29
C ALA A 186 -1.81 17.60 1.21
N GLN A 187 -0.93 16.80 0.65
CA GLN A 187 0.05 16.00 1.41
C GLN A 187 1.02 16.88 2.21
N LEU A 188 1.49 17.98 1.63
CA LEU A 188 2.45 18.87 2.27
C LEU A 188 1.80 19.87 3.23
N VAL A 189 0.62 20.40 2.90
CA VAL A 189 -0.09 21.40 3.71
C VAL A 189 -0.86 20.77 4.86
N GLU A 190 -1.64 19.74 4.55
CA GLU A 190 -2.57 19.12 5.50
C GLU A 190 -1.98 17.87 6.16
N GLY A 191 -0.84 17.38 5.68
CA GLY A 191 -0.25 16.13 6.13
C GLY A 191 -1.18 14.94 5.87
N SER A 192 -1.98 14.97 4.79
CA SER A 192 -2.97 13.96 4.49
C SER A 192 -2.32 12.67 3.99
N TRP A 193 -2.58 11.57 4.70
CA TRP A 193 -2.13 10.23 4.34
C TRP A 193 -3.12 9.46 3.46
N THR A 194 -4.29 10.03 3.24
CA THR A 194 -5.38 9.40 2.46
C THR A 194 -5.54 10.01 1.08
N ILE A 195 -5.01 11.21 0.87
CA ILE A 195 -5.03 11.84 -0.45
C ILE A 195 -3.86 11.29 -1.26
N THR A 196 -4.17 10.46 -2.20
CA THR A 196 -3.27 9.98 -3.24
C THR A 196 -3.45 10.80 -4.51
N PRO A 197 -2.44 10.88 -5.41
CA PRO A 197 -2.63 11.49 -6.71
C PRO A 197 -3.87 10.93 -7.38
N SER A 198 -4.89 11.77 -7.64
CA SER A 198 -6.01 11.34 -8.45
C SER A 198 -5.46 10.97 -9.82
N GLY A 199 -5.38 9.66 -10.09
CA GLY A 199 -5.27 9.23 -11.47
C GLY A 199 -6.58 9.62 -12.15
N ASP A 200 -6.52 10.08 -13.38
CA ASP A 200 -7.70 10.46 -14.18
C ASP A 200 -8.65 9.27 -14.47
N PHE A 201 -8.37 8.09 -13.86
CA PHE A 201 -9.08 6.84 -14.10
C PHE A 201 -10.27 6.65 -13.17
N PHE A 202 -10.11 6.87 -11.87
CA PHE A 202 -11.15 6.63 -10.87
C PHE A 202 -11.53 7.93 -10.17
N ASN A 203 -12.81 8.29 -10.20
CA ASN A 203 -13.31 9.46 -9.47
C ASN A 203 -13.31 9.19 -7.96
N PRO A 204 -13.07 10.20 -7.11
CA PRO A 204 -13.03 10.04 -5.65
C PRO A 204 -14.28 9.40 -5.03
N GLU A 205 -15.42 9.48 -5.70
CA GLU A 205 -16.69 8.93 -5.22
C GLU A 205 -17.02 7.55 -5.81
N SER A 206 -16.16 7.00 -6.67
CA SER A 206 -16.49 5.83 -7.50
C SER A 206 -16.54 4.51 -6.73
N LEU A 207 -15.82 4.39 -5.61
CA LEU A 207 -15.67 3.17 -4.82
C LEU A 207 -16.14 3.38 -3.36
N THR A 208 -17.21 4.15 -3.17
CA THR A 208 -17.78 4.46 -1.85
C THR A 208 -19.03 3.64 -1.51
N ARG A 209 -19.42 2.70 -2.40
CA ARG A 209 -20.63 1.90 -2.22
C ARG A 209 -20.27 0.55 -1.61
N TYR A 210 -20.90 0.24 -0.47
CA TYR A 210 -20.67 -0.99 0.26
C TYR A 210 -21.92 -1.86 0.29
N ILE A 211 -21.72 -3.17 0.38
CA ILE A 211 -22.76 -4.17 0.56
C ILE A 211 -22.39 -5.03 1.78
N ASP A 212 -23.34 -5.17 2.71
CA ASP A 212 -23.14 -5.92 3.96
C ASP A 212 -23.79 -7.31 3.91
N ASP A 213 -24.81 -7.49 3.08
CA ASP A 213 -25.49 -8.77 2.87
C ASP A 213 -25.51 -9.10 1.38
N LEU A 214 -24.89 -10.20 1.01
CA LEU A 214 -24.64 -10.60 -0.37
C LEU A 214 -25.32 -11.94 -0.67
N ASP A 215 -26.27 -11.94 -1.60
CA ASP A 215 -26.82 -13.18 -2.17
C ASP A 215 -25.83 -13.78 -3.19
N TRP A 216 -24.95 -14.69 -2.71
CA TRP A 216 -23.88 -15.28 -3.50
C TRP A 216 -24.38 -16.02 -4.77
N GLU A 217 -25.58 -16.53 -4.76
CA GLU A 217 -26.16 -17.27 -5.88
C GLU A 217 -26.61 -16.36 -7.04
N GLU A 218 -26.83 -15.10 -6.74
CA GLU A 218 -27.19 -14.10 -7.76
C GLU A 218 -26.03 -13.75 -8.70
N TYR A 219 -24.79 -14.06 -8.31
CA TYR A 219 -23.62 -13.57 -9.02
C TYR A 219 -22.89 -14.69 -9.76
N ARG A 220 -22.36 -14.35 -10.94
CA ARG A 220 -21.27 -15.13 -11.58
C ARG A 220 -19.95 -14.64 -11.05
N TRP A 221 -19.08 -15.55 -10.63
CA TRP A 221 -17.87 -15.27 -9.94
C TRP A 221 -16.63 -15.54 -10.76
N VAL A 222 -15.63 -14.64 -10.65
CA VAL A 222 -14.27 -14.83 -11.14
C VAL A 222 -13.30 -14.51 -10.01
N ARG A 223 -12.40 -15.44 -9.71
CA ARG A 223 -11.19 -15.20 -8.93
C ARG A 223 -10.04 -14.97 -9.91
N TYR A 224 -9.46 -13.78 -9.88
CA TYR A 224 -8.33 -13.45 -10.77
C TYR A 224 -7.08 -13.20 -9.97
N TRP A 225 -5.98 -13.85 -10.35
CA TRP A 225 -4.68 -13.73 -9.71
C TRP A 225 -3.70 -13.01 -10.62
N ASP A 226 -3.05 -11.99 -10.08
CA ASP A 226 -1.84 -11.35 -10.59
C ASP A 226 -0.68 -11.76 -9.69
N LEU A 227 0.26 -12.54 -10.21
CA LEU A 227 1.38 -13.04 -9.44
C LEU A 227 2.57 -12.09 -9.57
N ALA A 228 3.15 -11.68 -8.44
CA ALA A 228 4.41 -10.95 -8.45
C ALA A 228 5.50 -11.80 -9.12
N ALA A 229 6.26 -11.19 -10.03
CA ALA A 229 7.47 -11.79 -10.56
C ALA A 229 8.46 -12.01 -9.40
N THR A 230 8.86 -13.27 -9.17
CA THR A 230 9.56 -13.75 -7.97
C THR A 230 10.98 -13.24 -7.76
N GLU A 231 11.52 -12.45 -8.65
CA GLU A 231 12.85 -11.88 -8.49
C GLU A 231 12.76 -10.42 -8.01
N ALA A 232 12.99 -10.25 -6.70
CA ALA A 232 13.32 -8.94 -6.15
C ALA A 232 14.60 -8.42 -6.81
N LYS A 233 14.49 -7.61 -7.84
CA LYS A 233 15.63 -6.90 -8.40
C LYS A 233 16.14 -5.93 -7.33
N GLN A 234 17.45 -6.01 -7.07
CA GLN A 234 18.14 -5.15 -6.10
C GLN A 234 17.72 -3.68 -6.28
N GLY A 235 17.18 -3.09 -5.21
CA GLY A 235 16.85 -1.66 -5.16
C GLY A 235 15.43 -1.27 -5.56
N ARG A 236 14.53 -2.21 -5.84
CA ARG A 236 13.09 -1.93 -6.02
C ARG A 236 12.27 -2.61 -4.94
N ASP A 237 11.18 -1.94 -4.53
CA ASP A 237 10.15 -2.53 -3.71
C ASP A 237 9.48 -3.65 -4.53
N PRO A 238 9.49 -4.94 -4.11
CA PRO A 238 8.93 -6.02 -4.90
C PRO A 238 7.42 -5.84 -5.05
N ASP A 239 6.88 -6.23 -6.21
CA ASP A 239 5.44 -6.23 -6.46
C ASP A 239 4.71 -7.19 -5.51
N TYR A 240 3.40 -6.99 -5.34
CA TYR A 240 2.56 -7.89 -4.56
C TYR A 240 1.93 -8.95 -5.46
N THR A 241 1.72 -10.14 -4.92
CA THR A 241 0.73 -11.05 -5.48
C THR A 241 -0.65 -10.58 -5.04
N ALA A 242 -1.52 -10.29 -5.99
CA ALA A 242 -2.89 -9.88 -5.76
C ALA A 242 -3.90 -10.90 -6.29
N GLY A 243 -4.98 -11.14 -5.53
CA GLY A 243 -6.05 -12.05 -5.93
C GLY A 243 -7.41 -11.47 -5.62
N ALA A 244 -8.19 -11.10 -6.65
CA ALA A 244 -9.50 -10.48 -6.50
C ALA A 244 -10.63 -11.48 -6.76
N LEU A 245 -11.61 -11.58 -5.85
CA LEU A 245 -12.90 -12.23 -6.11
C LEU A 245 -13.90 -11.17 -6.51
N VAL A 246 -14.31 -11.23 -7.78
CA VAL A 246 -15.26 -10.29 -8.37
C VAL A 246 -16.48 -11.04 -8.89
N GLY A 247 -17.65 -10.54 -8.55
CA GLY A 247 -18.94 -11.07 -9.01
C GLY A 247 -19.68 -10.07 -9.88
N ARG A 248 -20.45 -10.58 -10.83
CA ARG A 248 -21.40 -9.78 -11.60
C ARG A 248 -22.80 -10.37 -11.45
N SER A 249 -23.74 -9.56 -10.96
CA SER A 249 -25.12 -9.96 -10.80
C SER A 249 -25.73 -10.35 -12.15
N VAL A 250 -26.38 -11.51 -12.20
CA VAL A 250 -27.09 -11.98 -13.40
C VAL A 250 -28.40 -11.25 -13.60
N LYS A 251 -28.97 -10.63 -12.54
CA LYS A 251 -30.22 -9.89 -12.58
C LYS A 251 -30.03 -8.42 -12.94
N THR A 252 -29.04 -7.76 -12.29
CA THR A 252 -28.88 -6.30 -12.37
C THR A 252 -27.68 -5.88 -13.22
N GLY A 253 -26.74 -6.78 -13.45
CA GLY A 253 -25.46 -6.48 -14.11
C GLY A 253 -24.46 -5.70 -13.25
N LEU A 254 -24.81 -5.41 -11.98
CA LEU A 254 -23.90 -4.74 -11.03
C LEU A 254 -22.71 -5.63 -10.70
N THR A 255 -21.60 -5.00 -10.46
CA THR A 255 -20.34 -5.66 -10.09
C THR A 255 -20.13 -5.56 -8.59
N VAL A 256 -19.67 -6.62 -7.95
CA VAL A 256 -19.26 -6.64 -6.55
C VAL A 256 -17.82 -7.15 -6.44
N ILE A 257 -17.00 -6.48 -5.66
CA ILE A 257 -15.70 -6.95 -5.24
C ILE A 257 -15.89 -7.56 -3.85
N ALA A 258 -15.83 -8.89 -3.77
CA ALA A 258 -16.20 -9.62 -2.56
C ALA A 258 -15.00 -9.96 -1.68
N ASP A 259 -13.81 -10.14 -2.27
CA ASP A 259 -12.58 -10.41 -1.54
C ASP A 259 -11.35 -9.89 -2.30
N MET A 260 -10.33 -9.52 -1.56
CA MET A 260 -9.04 -9.07 -2.08
C MET A 260 -7.90 -9.63 -1.21
N GLN A 261 -7.07 -10.44 -1.82
CA GLN A 261 -5.81 -10.90 -1.25
C GLN A 261 -4.67 -10.06 -1.82
N ARG A 262 -3.81 -9.53 -0.96
CA ARG A 262 -2.62 -8.78 -1.36
C ARG A 262 -1.47 -9.17 -0.44
N VAL A 263 -0.52 -9.95 -0.95
CA VAL A 263 0.52 -10.55 -0.14
C VAL A 263 1.89 -10.47 -0.80
N ARG A 264 2.93 -10.48 0.03
CA ARG A 264 4.33 -10.67 -0.34
C ARG A 264 4.86 -11.85 0.45
N GLU A 265 4.76 -13.02 -0.14
CA GLU A 265 5.11 -14.27 0.52
C GLU A 265 5.95 -15.16 -0.40
N ARG A 266 6.55 -16.19 0.16
CA ARG A 266 7.27 -17.20 -0.61
C ARG A 266 6.31 -18.02 -1.47
N PRO A 267 6.78 -18.60 -2.60
CA PRO A 267 5.94 -19.35 -3.54
C PRO A 267 5.06 -20.43 -2.88
N ASP A 268 5.61 -21.21 -1.94
CA ASP A 268 4.88 -22.23 -1.20
C ASP A 268 3.69 -21.66 -0.40
N LYS A 269 3.82 -20.46 0.14
CA LYS A 269 2.75 -19.77 0.87
C LYS A 269 1.70 -19.18 -0.07
N ILE A 270 2.15 -18.69 -1.24
CA ILE A 270 1.24 -18.20 -2.28
C ILE A 270 0.42 -19.36 -2.85
N GLU A 271 1.02 -20.53 -3.12
CA GLU A 271 0.29 -21.71 -3.57
C GLU A 271 -0.75 -22.17 -2.55
N ALA A 272 -0.39 -22.22 -1.26
CA ALA A 272 -1.31 -22.56 -0.18
C ALA A 272 -2.46 -21.53 -0.05
N LEU A 273 -2.18 -20.24 -0.23
CA LEU A 273 -3.19 -19.18 -0.23
C LEU A 273 -4.17 -19.36 -1.40
N ILE A 274 -3.66 -19.59 -2.61
CA ILE A 274 -4.48 -19.79 -3.81
C ILE A 274 -5.38 -21.02 -3.68
N ALA A 275 -4.84 -22.15 -3.17
CA ALA A 275 -5.61 -23.37 -2.93
C ALA A 275 -6.72 -23.14 -1.89
N ARG A 276 -6.43 -22.42 -0.81
CA ARG A 276 -7.41 -22.05 0.23
C ARG A 276 -8.52 -21.19 -0.34
N CYS A 277 -8.20 -20.11 -1.08
CA CYS A 277 -9.21 -19.26 -1.71
C CYS A 277 -10.08 -20.04 -2.68
N ALA A 278 -9.50 -20.94 -3.48
CA ALA A 278 -10.26 -21.79 -4.40
C ALA A 278 -11.28 -22.70 -3.67
N ALA A 279 -10.96 -23.17 -2.47
CA ALA A 279 -11.84 -24.00 -1.66
C ALA A 279 -12.94 -23.19 -0.93
N GLU A 280 -12.65 -21.94 -0.58
CA GLU A 280 -13.56 -21.03 0.15
C GLU A 280 -14.48 -20.24 -0.80
N ASP A 281 -14.08 -20.02 -2.05
CA ASP A 281 -14.84 -19.28 -3.04
C ASP A 281 -16.16 -19.98 -3.41
N PRO A 282 -17.19 -19.25 -3.85
CA PRO A 282 -18.47 -19.83 -4.27
C PRO A 282 -18.30 -20.93 -5.34
N ARG A 283 -19.13 -21.96 -5.26
CA ARG A 283 -19.10 -23.06 -6.25
C ARG A 283 -19.29 -22.52 -7.67
N GLY A 284 -18.47 -22.99 -8.59
CA GLY A 284 -18.51 -22.57 -10.00
C GLY A 284 -17.77 -21.26 -10.28
N THR A 285 -17.03 -20.72 -9.31
CA THR A 285 -16.12 -19.62 -9.54
C THR A 285 -15.08 -19.98 -10.60
N ALA A 286 -14.99 -19.16 -11.65
CA ALA A 286 -13.94 -19.29 -12.65
C ALA A 286 -12.64 -18.70 -12.11
N ILE A 287 -11.59 -19.52 -12.02
CA ILE A 287 -10.29 -19.08 -11.53
C ILE A 287 -9.39 -18.74 -12.71
N ARG A 288 -8.84 -17.56 -12.71
CA ARG A 288 -7.95 -17.06 -13.77
C ARG A 288 -6.65 -16.55 -13.13
N MET A 289 -5.57 -16.68 -13.86
CA MET A 289 -4.24 -16.24 -13.44
C MET A 289 -3.55 -15.57 -14.60
N GLU A 290 -2.98 -14.40 -14.40
CA GLU A 290 -2.20 -13.72 -15.42
C GLU A 290 -1.05 -14.63 -15.89
N GLN A 291 -0.96 -14.85 -17.20
CA GLN A 291 0.08 -15.65 -17.80
C GLN A 291 1.14 -14.74 -18.39
N GLU A 292 2.30 -14.71 -17.76
CA GLU A 292 3.46 -14.03 -18.32
C GLU A 292 3.85 -14.57 -19.70
N GLY A 293 4.52 -13.73 -20.48
CA GLY A 293 5.04 -14.13 -21.78
C GLY A 293 6.19 -15.15 -21.66
N GLY A 294 6.29 -16.05 -22.63
CA GLY A 294 7.40 -17.00 -22.71
C GLY A 294 7.11 -18.36 -22.06
N ALA A 295 8.15 -19.21 -22.03
CA ALA A 295 8.05 -20.60 -21.56
C ALA A 295 7.77 -20.69 -20.05
N SER A 296 8.33 -19.78 -19.26
CA SER A 296 8.14 -19.71 -17.80
C SER A 296 6.67 -19.53 -17.42
N GLY A 297 5.97 -18.60 -18.09
CA GLY A 297 4.55 -18.38 -17.83
C GLY A 297 3.69 -19.58 -18.21
N VAL A 298 4.01 -20.29 -19.31
CA VAL A 298 3.31 -21.51 -19.70
C VAL A 298 3.54 -22.62 -18.66
N MET A 299 4.77 -22.80 -18.19
CA MET A 299 5.10 -23.81 -17.16
C MET A 299 4.40 -23.50 -15.82
N ALA A 300 4.35 -22.24 -15.43
CA ALA A 300 3.64 -21.84 -14.22
C ALA A 300 2.14 -22.19 -14.31
N ILE A 301 1.47 -21.84 -15.40
CA ILE A 301 0.05 -22.18 -15.61
C ILE A 301 -0.17 -23.70 -15.62
N ASP A 302 0.70 -24.48 -16.25
CA ASP A 302 0.61 -25.95 -16.24
C ASP A 302 0.76 -26.51 -14.82
N HIS A 303 1.73 -25.99 -14.04
CA HIS A 303 1.92 -26.37 -12.63
C HIS A 303 0.66 -26.10 -11.79
N TYR A 304 0.12 -24.88 -11.84
CA TYR A 304 -1.10 -24.53 -11.10
C TYR A 304 -2.29 -25.39 -11.53
N SER A 305 -2.46 -25.62 -12.83
CA SER A 305 -3.57 -26.44 -13.37
C SER A 305 -3.52 -27.88 -12.87
N ARG A 306 -2.33 -28.49 -12.84
CA ARG A 306 -2.18 -29.91 -12.52
C ARG A 306 -1.99 -30.21 -11.05
N LYS A 307 -1.41 -29.28 -10.28
CA LYS A 307 -1.01 -29.52 -8.89
C LYS A 307 -1.86 -28.81 -7.86
N ILE A 308 -2.17 -27.55 -8.08
CA ILE A 308 -2.79 -26.69 -7.07
C ILE A 308 -4.30 -26.57 -7.29
N LEU A 309 -4.73 -26.40 -8.55
CA LEU A 309 -6.12 -26.11 -8.93
C LEU A 309 -6.76 -27.23 -9.76
N TYR A 310 -6.26 -28.45 -9.58
CA TYR A 310 -6.87 -29.62 -10.23
C TYR A 310 -8.32 -29.78 -9.78
N GLY A 311 -9.23 -29.90 -10.78
CA GLY A 311 -10.67 -30.03 -10.53
C GLY A 311 -11.44 -28.72 -10.45
N TYR A 312 -10.77 -27.55 -10.52
CA TYR A 312 -11.40 -26.24 -10.61
C TYR A 312 -11.45 -25.74 -12.08
N ASP A 313 -12.38 -24.81 -12.40
CA ASP A 313 -12.37 -24.09 -13.68
C ASP A 313 -11.20 -23.08 -13.71
N PHE A 314 -10.00 -23.60 -13.87
CA PHE A 314 -8.78 -22.79 -13.91
C PHE A 314 -8.26 -22.63 -15.33
N LYS A 315 -7.85 -21.38 -15.67
CA LYS A 315 -7.17 -21.05 -16.93
C LYS A 315 -6.17 -19.94 -16.76
N GLY A 316 -5.04 -20.04 -17.47
CA GLY A 316 -4.14 -18.91 -17.65
C GLY A 316 -4.78 -17.85 -18.58
N ALA A 317 -4.70 -16.61 -18.18
CA ALA A 317 -5.17 -15.46 -18.94
C ALA A 317 -3.97 -14.77 -19.59
N ARG A 318 -3.85 -14.89 -20.91
CA ARG A 318 -2.85 -14.11 -21.67
C ARG A 318 -3.30 -12.66 -21.72
N VAL A 319 -2.46 -11.79 -21.24
CA VAL A 319 -2.73 -10.37 -21.18
C VAL A 319 -2.09 -9.69 -22.38
N THR A 320 -2.86 -8.88 -23.09
CA THR A 320 -2.41 -8.06 -24.23
C THR A 320 -2.85 -6.62 -24.03
N GLY A 321 -1.98 -5.68 -24.35
CA GLY A 321 -2.23 -4.24 -24.23
C GLY A 321 -1.67 -3.61 -22.95
N ALA A 322 -1.66 -2.29 -22.94
CA ALA A 322 -1.16 -1.50 -21.81
C ALA A 322 -2.12 -1.61 -20.60
N LYS A 323 -1.58 -1.49 -19.38
CA LYS A 323 -2.32 -1.60 -18.12
C LYS A 323 -3.52 -0.65 -18.05
N ASP A 324 -3.33 0.59 -18.48
CA ASP A 324 -4.37 1.61 -18.53
C ASP A 324 -5.55 1.22 -19.44
N VAL A 325 -5.27 0.58 -20.58
CA VAL A 325 -6.32 0.09 -21.48
C VAL A 325 -7.14 -1.03 -20.83
N ARG A 326 -6.49 -1.91 -20.08
CA ARG A 326 -7.15 -3.03 -19.38
C ARG A 326 -8.04 -2.55 -18.23
N ALA A 327 -7.61 -1.50 -17.52
CA ALA A 327 -8.34 -0.94 -16.39
C ALA A 327 -9.59 -0.11 -16.80
N ARG A 328 -9.70 0.32 -18.07
CA ARG A 328 -10.81 1.18 -18.53
C ARG A 328 -12.20 0.62 -18.26
N ALA A 329 -12.39 -0.69 -18.44
CA ALA A 329 -13.68 -1.32 -18.21
C ALA A 329 -14.08 -1.26 -16.72
N PHE A 330 -13.15 -1.56 -15.83
CA PHE A 330 -13.37 -1.47 -14.39
C PHE A 330 -13.62 -0.01 -13.98
N ALA A 331 -12.76 0.92 -14.38
CA ALA A 331 -12.90 2.33 -14.05
C ALA A 331 -14.24 2.92 -14.55
N ALA A 332 -14.66 2.58 -15.78
CA ALA A 332 -15.94 3.02 -16.31
C ALA A 332 -17.14 2.52 -15.49
N GLN A 333 -17.12 1.27 -15.02
CA GLN A 333 -18.17 0.73 -14.14
C GLN A 333 -18.13 1.39 -12.75
N ALA A 334 -16.94 1.55 -12.17
CA ALA A 334 -16.77 2.20 -10.89
C ALA A 334 -17.29 3.67 -10.92
N ASN A 335 -16.86 4.45 -11.91
CA ASN A 335 -17.24 5.86 -12.06
C ASN A 335 -18.75 6.06 -12.31
N LYS A 336 -19.42 5.07 -12.89
CA LYS A 336 -20.89 5.04 -13.01
C LYS A 336 -21.61 4.61 -11.73
N GLY A 337 -20.85 4.21 -10.69
CA GLY A 337 -21.41 3.70 -9.44
C GLY A 337 -22.02 2.32 -9.56
N ASN A 338 -21.56 1.50 -10.50
CA ASN A 338 -21.99 0.13 -10.73
C ASN A 338 -21.13 -0.91 -10.00
N VAL A 339 -20.17 -0.45 -9.17
CA VAL A 339 -19.28 -1.32 -8.39
C VAL A 339 -19.57 -1.15 -6.91
N TYR A 340 -19.71 -2.27 -6.23
CA TYR A 340 -19.91 -2.36 -4.78
C TYR A 340 -18.75 -3.13 -4.16
N LEU A 341 -18.39 -2.77 -2.92
CA LEU A 341 -17.39 -3.45 -2.12
C LEU A 341 -18.06 -4.20 -0.96
N VAL A 342 -17.68 -5.44 -0.71
CA VAL A 342 -17.99 -6.08 0.57
C VAL A 342 -17.14 -5.41 1.65
N ARG A 343 -17.74 -5.05 2.80
CA ARG A 343 -17.01 -4.37 3.89
C ARG A 343 -15.94 -5.27 4.47
N ALA A 344 -14.69 -4.84 4.37
CA ALA A 344 -13.53 -5.58 4.86
C ALA A 344 -12.33 -4.66 5.10
N LEU A 345 -11.31 -5.17 5.80
CA LEU A 345 -10.09 -4.42 6.13
C LEU A 345 -9.25 -4.02 4.89
N TRP A 346 -9.41 -4.73 3.77
CA TRP A 346 -8.67 -4.45 2.54
C TRP A 346 -9.25 -3.25 1.75
N ASN A 347 -10.48 -2.80 2.05
CA ASN A 347 -11.17 -1.75 1.28
C ASN A 347 -10.33 -0.47 1.16
N SER A 348 -9.76 0.03 2.26
CA SER A 348 -8.99 1.27 2.25
C SER A 348 -7.74 1.18 1.38
N SER A 349 -7.06 0.02 1.38
CA SER A 349 -5.88 -0.21 0.54
C SER A 349 -6.24 -0.23 -0.94
N LEU A 350 -7.33 -0.92 -1.30
CA LEU A 350 -7.82 -0.98 -2.68
C LEU A 350 -8.25 0.41 -3.19
N VAL A 351 -9.04 1.13 -2.41
CA VAL A 351 -9.53 2.47 -2.78
C VAL A 351 -8.36 3.42 -3.00
N SER A 352 -7.35 3.38 -2.12
CA SER A 352 -6.13 4.19 -2.26
C SER A 352 -5.36 3.87 -3.55
N GLU A 353 -5.21 2.57 -3.88
CA GLU A 353 -4.52 2.14 -5.09
C GLU A 353 -5.28 2.54 -6.36
N CYS A 354 -6.61 2.37 -6.39
CA CYS A 354 -7.45 2.82 -7.50
C CYS A 354 -7.34 4.33 -7.74
N TYR A 355 -7.35 5.13 -6.67
CA TYR A 355 -7.27 6.59 -6.82
C TYR A 355 -5.90 7.07 -7.28
N SER A 356 -4.84 6.33 -6.99
CA SER A 356 -3.48 6.66 -7.47
C SER A 356 -3.17 6.12 -8.86
N PHE A 357 -4.00 5.21 -9.39
CA PHE A 357 -3.79 4.58 -10.69
C PHE A 357 -3.95 5.60 -11.85
N PRO A 358 -3.08 5.61 -12.88
CA PRO A 358 -1.96 4.70 -13.14
C PRO A 358 -0.61 5.19 -12.59
N LYS A 359 -0.57 6.29 -11.83
CA LYS A 359 0.65 6.95 -11.37
C LYS A 359 1.15 6.43 -10.00
N GLY A 360 0.39 5.55 -9.36
CA GLY A 360 0.72 4.96 -8.06
C GLY A 360 1.97 4.09 -8.08
N ALA A 361 2.53 3.84 -6.88
CA ALA A 361 3.68 2.95 -6.72
C ALA A 361 3.35 1.47 -6.99
N HIS A 362 2.09 1.09 -6.81
CA HIS A 362 1.56 -0.25 -7.00
C HIS A 362 0.23 -0.19 -7.73
N ASP A 363 -0.03 -1.20 -8.55
CA ASP A 363 -1.26 -1.36 -9.35
C ASP A 363 -1.77 -2.81 -9.36
N ASP A 364 -1.18 -3.68 -8.51
CA ASP A 364 -1.44 -5.13 -8.46
C ASP A 364 -2.93 -5.46 -8.21
N GLN A 365 -3.59 -4.72 -7.30
CA GLN A 365 -5.02 -4.91 -7.01
C GLN A 365 -5.90 -4.42 -8.17
N VAL A 366 -5.53 -3.30 -8.79
CA VAL A 366 -6.24 -2.78 -9.98
C VAL A 366 -6.11 -3.75 -11.15
N ASP A 367 -4.93 -4.33 -11.36
CA ASP A 367 -4.69 -5.33 -12.41
C ASP A 367 -5.52 -6.60 -12.17
N ALA A 368 -5.54 -7.13 -10.94
CA ALA A 368 -6.33 -8.30 -10.59
C ALA A 368 -7.84 -8.07 -10.79
N ILE A 369 -8.38 -6.93 -10.35
CA ILE A 369 -9.81 -6.60 -10.55
C ILE A 369 -10.12 -6.39 -12.02
N SER A 370 -9.25 -5.67 -12.74
CA SER A 370 -9.42 -5.41 -14.18
C SER A 370 -9.46 -6.73 -14.98
N GLY A 371 -8.58 -7.66 -14.62
CA GLY A 371 -8.59 -9.02 -15.20
C GLY A 371 -9.90 -9.76 -14.93
N ALA A 372 -10.41 -9.71 -13.70
CA ALA A 372 -11.67 -10.33 -13.32
C ALA A 372 -12.88 -9.71 -14.05
N VAL A 373 -12.96 -8.37 -14.10
CA VAL A 373 -14.05 -7.65 -14.80
C VAL A 373 -14.05 -7.97 -16.29
N ASN A 374 -12.88 -8.00 -16.92
CA ASN A 374 -12.76 -8.34 -18.35
C ASN A 374 -13.14 -9.79 -18.61
N GLU A 375 -12.80 -10.72 -17.73
CA GLU A 375 -13.20 -12.12 -17.86
C GLU A 375 -14.70 -12.31 -17.65
N LEU A 376 -15.30 -11.64 -16.66
CA LEU A 376 -16.76 -11.63 -16.47
C LEU A 376 -17.50 -11.14 -17.72
N ALA A 377 -16.99 -10.10 -18.38
CA ALA A 377 -17.57 -9.61 -19.64
C ALA A 377 -17.52 -10.68 -20.74
N ARG A 378 -16.42 -11.43 -20.87
CA ARG A 378 -16.27 -12.52 -21.84
C ARG A 378 -17.23 -13.67 -21.56
N LEU A 379 -17.35 -14.08 -20.30
CA LEU A 379 -18.25 -15.15 -19.88
C LEU A 379 -19.72 -14.79 -20.10
N TYR A 380 -20.08 -13.52 -20.00
CA TYR A 380 -21.43 -13.03 -20.23
C TYR A 380 -21.81 -13.10 -21.72
N VAL A 381 -20.90 -12.68 -22.60
CA VAL A 381 -21.11 -12.75 -24.07
C VAL A 381 -21.19 -14.20 -24.54
N ALA A 382 -20.36 -15.10 -24.04
CA ALA A 382 -20.38 -16.51 -24.39
C ALA A 382 -21.69 -17.21 -23.95
N GLY A 383 -22.25 -16.81 -22.79
CA GLY A 383 -23.54 -17.33 -22.30
C GLY A 383 -24.77 -16.84 -23.08
N SER A 384 -24.69 -15.64 -23.67
CA SER A 384 -25.78 -15.08 -24.49
C SER A 384 -25.84 -15.66 -25.92
N ALA A 385 -24.75 -16.24 -26.39
CA ALA A 385 -24.70 -16.88 -27.71
C ALA A 385 -25.37 -18.27 -27.77
N SER A 386 -25.85 -18.80 -26.66
CA SER A 386 -26.50 -20.13 -26.60
C SER A 386 -28.03 -20.11 -26.50
N VAL A 387 -28.68 -18.95 -26.69
CA VAL A 387 -30.15 -18.90 -26.80
C VAL A 387 -30.53 -19.02 -28.26
N PRO A 388 -31.21 -20.08 -28.71
CA PRO A 388 -31.75 -20.16 -30.08
C PRO A 388 -32.74 -19.03 -30.28
N ALA A 389 -32.61 -18.27 -31.37
CA ALA A 389 -33.56 -17.24 -31.75
C ALA A 389 -34.90 -17.89 -32.10
N THR A 390 -35.85 -17.92 -31.20
CA THR A 390 -37.26 -18.13 -31.51
C THR A 390 -37.80 -16.77 -31.97
N VAL A 391 -38.09 -16.71 -33.26
CA VAL A 391 -38.77 -15.61 -33.92
C VAL A 391 -40.14 -15.43 -33.30
N GLY A 392 -40.40 -14.33 -32.64
CA GLY A 392 -41.69 -13.88 -32.19
C GLY A 392 -41.73 -12.36 -32.20
N SER A 393 -42.25 -11.81 -33.29
CA SER A 393 -42.47 -10.37 -33.43
C SER A 393 -43.61 -9.92 -32.51
N HIS A 394 -43.32 -9.18 -31.46
CA HIS A 394 -44.26 -8.26 -30.87
C HIS A 394 -43.55 -6.97 -30.46
N ARG A 395 -43.92 -5.89 -31.15
CA ARG A 395 -43.65 -4.52 -30.75
C ARG A 395 -44.34 -4.26 -29.42
N VAL A 396 -43.57 -3.91 -28.38
CA VAL A 396 -44.12 -3.24 -27.19
C VAL A 396 -43.18 -2.10 -26.83
N GLY A 397 -43.83 -0.98 -26.55
CA GLY A 397 -43.22 0.33 -26.40
C GLY A 397 -42.26 0.49 -25.21
N SER A 398 -41.44 1.49 -25.39
CA SER A 398 -40.50 2.04 -24.43
C SER A 398 -41.20 2.54 -23.16
N THR A 399 -40.76 2.08 -22.02
CA THR A 399 -40.59 2.83 -20.77
C THR A 399 -40.09 1.84 -19.71
N TYR A 400 -38.80 1.73 -19.51
CA TYR A 400 -38.25 1.09 -18.30
C TYR A 400 -37.89 2.17 -17.30
N ASP A 401 -38.77 2.32 -16.34
CA ASP A 401 -38.50 3.01 -15.09
C ASP A 401 -37.70 2.05 -14.21
N ILE A 402 -36.42 2.34 -14.00
CA ILE A 402 -35.55 1.53 -13.16
C ILE A 402 -35.88 1.88 -11.70
N GLN A 403 -36.76 1.12 -11.10
CA GLN A 403 -36.97 1.17 -9.66
C GLN A 403 -35.72 0.65 -8.94
N ARG A 404 -35.04 1.54 -8.22
CA ARG A 404 -33.94 1.23 -7.30
C ARG A 404 -34.45 0.35 -6.15
N PRO A 405 -33.78 -0.74 -5.76
CA PRO A 405 -34.17 -1.48 -4.57
C PRO A 405 -34.03 -0.59 -3.34
N ARG A 406 -35.10 -0.45 -2.56
CA ARG A 406 -35.10 0.19 -1.25
C ARG A 406 -34.37 -0.72 -0.27
N LEU A 407 -33.28 -0.24 0.28
CA LEU A 407 -32.66 -0.80 1.48
C LEU A 407 -33.63 -0.68 2.65
N LEU A 408 -34.12 -1.79 3.15
CA LEU A 408 -34.85 -1.86 4.41
C LEU A 408 -33.86 -1.68 5.56
N ALA A 409 -33.85 -0.50 6.15
CA ALA A 409 -33.30 -0.28 7.48
C ALA A 409 -34.16 -1.09 8.48
N ARG A 410 -33.57 -2.04 9.19
CA ARG A 410 -34.11 -2.56 10.45
C ARG A 410 -33.25 -2.06 11.58
N GLY A 411 -33.97 -1.53 12.60
CA GLY A 411 -33.50 -0.86 13.79
C GLY A 411 -32.57 -1.63 14.73
#